data_dc0c71b523554e8382f7ff72966dbad4
#
_entry.id   dc0c71b523554e8382f7ff72966dbad4
#
_cell.length_a   1.000
_cell.length_b   1.000
_cell.length_c   1.000
_cell.angle_alpha   90.00
_cell.angle_beta   90.00
_cell.angle_gamma   90.00
#
_symmetry.space_group_name_H-M   'P 1'
#
loop_
_entity.id
_entity.type
_entity.pdbx_description
1 polymer ?
#
loop_
_entity_poly.entity_id
_entity_poly.type
_entity_poly.pdbx_seq_one_letter_code
_entity_poly.pdbx_strand_id
1 'polypeptide(L)'
;MTSKEYKNLSINEFTKAAEVYETDHAGVYNMCKKDYPDVLDELEKEPFTDLLDCGCGTAPMLTLLHEKYPDKHYTGIDLTPKMIEVAKAKKMQGVELIVGDCENLPFAENSFDVVICCQSFHHYPNVQDFFNSVYRVLRPDGRLILRDMTAKYTPVRWFMNHVELPVINLFGKGDVRVYGKEDVRKLCENAGLHMELFEKRDFFRLHCVARKPSETKKSVNLELGDVQETALIPLAIKANESRRADHRIYDEKAIEIIDSLDIDTEQYDKFLSHEGVVARTILFDNEIRKALKKYPDAVVVNIGCGFDDRFSRVDNGSVLWYNVDLPDSVAVRKKCFAEREREFLIEGDLFSDTWTETIPNDRVAIIIAEGLLMYFTEEQVKNLLHHIRDYFGKGYLLAELMHPMAANNGKYHDTVKNTNAQFHWGIADGRDLEFLCSGYKVLREISFFEEMKKYSAAGKIGNLFFRKFNDRMAVYRFQKD
;
A
#
# COMPACT_ATOMS: atom_id res chain seq x y z
N MET A 1 3.41 -5.54 37.35
CA MET A 1 3.73 -6.99 37.36
C MET A 1 4.91 -7.24 36.43
N THR A 2 5.75 -8.19 36.75
CA THR A 2 6.87 -8.63 35.90
C THR A 2 6.38 -9.60 34.82
N SER A 3 7.16 -9.78 33.74
CA SER A 3 6.86 -10.75 32.67
C SER A 3 6.61 -12.17 33.25
N LYS A 4 7.42 -12.60 34.22
CA LYS A 4 7.27 -13.90 34.88
C LYS A 4 5.96 -14.02 35.67
N GLU A 5 5.51 -12.96 36.31
CA GLU A 5 4.23 -12.94 37.03
C GLU A 5 3.05 -13.10 36.09
N TYR A 6 3.01 -12.38 34.96
CA TYR A 6 1.97 -12.53 33.94
C TYR A 6 1.92 -13.95 33.38
N LYS A 7 3.07 -14.52 32.98
CA LYS A 7 3.16 -15.90 32.48
C LYS A 7 2.65 -16.92 33.51
N ASN A 8 3.00 -16.74 34.78
CA ASN A 8 2.51 -17.62 35.86
C ASN A 8 0.99 -17.51 36.04
N LEU A 9 0.40 -16.33 35.92
CA LEU A 9 -1.05 -16.16 35.99
C LEU A 9 -1.73 -16.90 34.83
N SER A 10 -1.26 -16.72 33.60
CA SER A 10 -1.79 -17.42 32.43
C SER A 10 -1.68 -18.95 32.59
N ILE A 11 -0.52 -19.47 32.99
CA ILE A 11 -0.34 -20.91 33.24
C ILE A 11 -1.35 -21.41 34.27
N ASN A 12 -1.52 -20.71 35.40
CA ASN A 12 -2.44 -21.11 36.47
C ASN A 12 -3.91 -21.07 36.02
N GLU A 13 -4.31 -20.06 35.26
CA GLU A 13 -5.66 -19.93 34.72
C GLU A 13 -5.96 -21.08 33.75
N PHE A 14 -5.11 -21.26 32.74
CA PHE A 14 -5.33 -22.24 31.69
C PHE A 14 -5.11 -23.68 32.16
N THR A 15 -4.30 -23.92 33.18
CA THR A 15 -4.23 -25.24 33.83
C THR A 15 -5.56 -25.65 34.42
N LYS A 16 -6.28 -24.73 35.08
CA LYS A 16 -7.60 -25.01 35.66
C LYS A 16 -8.68 -25.22 34.60
N ALA A 17 -8.54 -24.53 33.46
CA ALA A 17 -9.51 -24.58 32.37
C ALA A 17 -9.31 -25.77 31.44
N ALA A 18 -8.14 -26.37 31.37
CA ALA A 18 -7.70 -27.27 30.29
C ALA A 18 -8.68 -28.43 30.01
N GLU A 19 -9.19 -29.12 31.06
CA GLU A 19 -10.07 -30.30 30.90
C GLU A 19 -11.49 -29.94 30.45
N VAL A 20 -11.94 -28.71 30.72
CA VAL A 20 -13.30 -28.23 30.35
C VAL A 20 -13.27 -27.18 29.26
N TYR A 21 -12.09 -26.88 28.67
CA TYR A 21 -11.90 -25.75 27.78
C TYR A 21 -12.81 -25.80 26.55
N GLU A 22 -13.01 -26.97 25.96
CA GLU A 22 -13.86 -27.17 24.76
C GLU A 22 -15.30 -27.52 25.07
N THR A 23 -15.72 -27.54 26.35
CA THR A 23 -17.08 -27.79 26.74
C THR A 23 -17.88 -26.49 26.86
N ASP A 24 -19.22 -26.57 26.83
CA ASP A 24 -20.12 -25.41 26.88
C ASP A 24 -20.01 -24.54 28.15
N HIS A 25 -19.21 -24.97 29.13
CA HIS A 25 -18.98 -24.23 30.37
C HIS A 25 -17.88 -23.19 30.28
N ALA A 26 -17.04 -23.19 29.21
CA ALA A 26 -16.00 -22.21 29.01
C ALA A 26 -16.49 -21.14 28.03
N GLY A 27 -17.01 -20.03 28.51
CA GLY A 27 -17.43 -18.89 27.68
C GLY A 27 -16.30 -18.34 26.79
N VAL A 28 -15.02 -18.51 27.19
CA VAL A 28 -13.83 -18.15 26.43
C VAL A 28 -13.72 -18.97 25.14
N TYR A 29 -13.88 -20.29 25.19
CA TYR A 29 -13.83 -21.15 24.00
C TYR A 29 -14.86 -20.76 22.93
N ASN A 30 -16.08 -20.46 23.33
CA ASN A 30 -17.13 -20.03 22.41
C ASN A 30 -16.82 -18.69 21.73
N MET A 31 -16.02 -17.84 22.37
CA MET A 31 -15.51 -16.62 21.73
C MET A 31 -14.41 -16.93 20.73
N CYS A 32 -13.43 -17.76 21.09
CA CYS A 32 -12.34 -18.16 20.21
C CYS A 32 -12.84 -18.87 18.94
N LYS A 33 -13.78 -19.79 19.08
CA LYS A 33 -14.38 -20.55 17.97
C LYS A 33 -15.00 -19.66 16.88
N LYS A 34 -15.45 -18.45 17.22
CA LYS A 34 -16.00 -17.50 16.24
C LYS A 34 -14.93 -16.94 15.29
N ASP A 35 -13.65 -17.05 15.62
CA ASP A 35 -12.55 -16.59 14.79
C ASP A 35 -12.08 -17.65 13.77
N TYR A 36 -12.47 -18.91 13.94
CA TYR A 36 -12.02 -20.01 13.11
C TYR A 36 -12.41 -19.88 11.62
N PRO A 37 -13.64 -19.48 11.25
CA PRO A 37 -13.98 -19.26 9.85
C PRO A 37 -13.05 -18.25 9.17
N ASP A 38 -12.73 -17.15 9.84
CA ASP A 38 -11.86 -16.11 9.29
C ASP A 38 -10.42 -16.61 9.04
N VAL A 39 -9.92 -17.52 9.91
CA VAL A 39 -8.61 -18.16 9.70
C VAL A 39 -8.65 -19.13 8.54
N LEU A 40 -9.72 -19.92 8.43
CA LEU A 40 -9.89 -20.86 7.30
C LEU A 40 -9.99 -20.12 5.97
N ASP A 41 -10.79 -19.05 5.89
CA ASP A 41 -10.94 -18.23 4.70
C ASP A 41 -9.60 -17.61 4.28
N GLU A 42 -8.76 -17.23 5.26
CA GLU A 42 -7.45 -16.70 4.98
C GLU A 42 -6.47 -17.78 4.50
N LEU A 43 -6.54 -18.98 5.05
CA LEU A 43 -5.70 -20.11 4.64
C LEU A 43 -6.02 -20.60 3.22
N GLU A 44 -7.27 -20.47 2.78
CA GLU A 44 -7.71 -20.87 1.42
C GLU A 44 -7.20 -19.94 0.30
N LYS A 45 -6.78 -18.72 0.64
CA LYS A 45 -6.29 -17.75 -0.36
C LYS A 45 -4.97 -18.17 -1.00
N GLU A 46 -4.10 -18.88 -0.25
CA GLU A 46 -2.79 -19.27 -0.71
C GLU A 46 -2.40 -20.64 -0.15
N PRO A 47 -1.68 -21.47 -0.94
CA PRO A 47 -1.25 -22.79 -0.50
C PRO A 47 -0.25 -22.71 0.67
N PHE A 48 -0.26 -23.72 1.53
CA PHE A 48 0.72 -23.93 2.59
C PHE A 48 1.01 -25.42 2.77
N THR A 49 2.10 -25.74 3.44
CA THR A 49 2.49 -27.12 3.79
C THR A 49 2.70 -27.24 5.30
N ASP A 50 3.49 -26.33 5.88
CA ASP A 50 3.86 -26.36 7.30
C ASP A 50 3.21 -25.18 8.05
N LEU A 51 2.38 -25.48 9.05
CA LEU A 51 1.65 -24.49 9.83
C LEU A 51 1.99 -24.62 11.32
N LEU A 52 2.28 -23.48 11.96
CA LEU A 52 2.45 -23.33 13.40
C LEU A 52 1.26 -22.61 14.02
N ASP A 53 0.69 -23.19 15.09
CA ASP A 53 -0.34 -22.56 15.94
C ASP A 53 0.28 -22.10 17.26
N CYS A 54 0.41 -20.79 17.45
CA CYS A 54 0.96 -20.13 18.62
C CYS A 54 -0.13 -19.87 19.68
N GLY A 55 0.03 -20.47 20.85
CA GLY A 55 -1.00 -20.48 21.89
C GLY A 55 -2.14 -21.42 21.54
N CYS A 56 -1.82 -22.62 21.07
CA CYS A 56 -2.76 -23.58 20.52
C CYS A 56 -3.77 -24.15 21.56
N GLY A 57 -3.54 -23.93 22.84
CA GLY A 57 -4.37 -24.46 23.93
C GLY A 57 -4.52 -25.98 23.85
N THR A 58 -5.74 -26.47 23.92
CA THR A 58 -6.09 -27.90 23.72
C THR A 58 -6.10 -28.30 22.23
N ALA A 59 -5.60 -27.46 21.34
CA ALA A 59 -5.49 -27.63 19.89
C ALA A 59 -6.81 -27.81 19.13
N PRO A 60 -7.89 -27.05 19.43
CA PRO A 60 -9.14 -27.18 18.71
C PRO A 60 -9.05 -26.71 17.26
N MET A 61 -8.27 -25.65 16.96
CA MET A 61 -8.03 -25.18 15.60
C MET A 61 -7.25 -26.21 14.81
N LEU A 62 -6.18 -26.79 15.38
CA LEU A 62 -5.41 -27.84 14.71
C LEU A 62 -6.25 -29.10 14.46
N THR A 63 -7.19 -29.42 15.34
CA THR A 63 -8.14 -30.54 15.11
C THR A 63 -8.95 -30.28 13.84
N LEU A 64 -9.52 -29.09 13.72
CA LEU A 64 -10.33 -28.67 12.58
C LEU A 64 -9.49 -28.65 11.27
N LEU A 65 -8.27 -28.14 11.33
CA LEU A 65 -7.37 -28.07 10.19
C LEU A 65 -6.91 -29.46 9.74
N HIS A 66 -6.58 -30.33 10.68
CA HIS A 66 -6.16 -31.70 10.41
C HIS A 66 -7.27 -32.53 9.75
N GLU A 67 -8.52 -32.32 10.16
CA GLU A 67 -9.70 -32.94 9.51
C GLU A 67 -9.91 -32.40 8.09
N LYS A 68 -9.74 -31.10 7.88
CA LYS A 68 -9.99 -30.45 6.59
C LYS A 68 -8.86 -30.64 5.58
N TYR A 69 -7.60 -30.65 6.04
CA TYR A 69 -6.39 -30.75 5.22
C TYR A 69 -5.40 -31.77 5.82
N PRO A 70 -5.70 -33.07 5.72
CA PRO A 70 -4.94 -34.14 6.40
C PRO A 70 -3.54 -34.37 5.86
N ASP A 71 -3.20 -33.82 4.70
CA ASP A 71 -1.92 -33.92 4.03
C ASP A 71 -0.93 -32.81 4.40
N LYS A 72 -1.30 -31.91 5.33
CA LYS A 72 -0.44 -30.82 5.80
C LYS A 72 0.25 -31.19 7.11
N HIS A 73 1.33 -30.47 7.41
CA HIS A 73 2.08 -30.62 8.64
C HIS A 73 1.66 -29.53 9.64
N TYR A 74 1.40 -29.94 10.86
CA TYR A 74 0.93 -29.05 11.92
C TYR A 74 1.80 -29.14 13.15
N THR A 75 2.14 -27.97 13.70
CA THR A 75 2.79 -27.85 15.00
C THR A 75 1.96 -26.92 15.87
N GLY A 76 1.71 -27.33 17.10
CA GLY A 76 1.08 -26.49 18.13
C GLY A 76 2.02 -26.24 19.28
N ILE A 77 2.07 -24.99 19.73
CA ILE A 77 2.86 -24.61 20.92
C ILE A 77 1.98 -23.84 21.91
N ASP A 78 2.05 -24.20 23.18
CA ASP A 78 1.37 -23.51 24.27
C ASP A 78 2.27 -23.47 25.52
N LEU A 79 2.16 -22.37 26.27
CA LEU A 79 2.94 -22.17 27.49
C LEU A 79 2.48 -23.10 28.63
N THR A 80 1.24 -23.60 28.59
CA THR A 80 0.59 -24.34 29.65
C THR A 80 0.75 -25.85 29.45
N PRO A 81 1.52 -26.58 30.28
CA PRO A 81 1.73 -28.02 30.11
C PRO A 81 0.43 -28.83 30.10
N LYS A 82 -0.58 -28.45 30.91
CA LYS A 82 -1.85 -29.16 30.99
C LYS A 82 -2.69 -29.00 29.71
N MET A 83 -2.62 -27.86 29.02
CA MET A 83 -3.25 -27.67 27.71
C MET A 83 -2.68 -28.64 26.68
N ILE A 84 -1.35 -28.76 26.63
CA ILE A 84 -0.66 -29.68 25.70
C ILE A 84 -0.93 -31.16 26.06
N GLU A 85 -1.05 -31.48 27.35
CA GLU A 85 -1.45 -32.84 27.76
C GLU A 85 -2.83 -33.22 27.22
N VAL A 86 -3.82 -32.34 27.34
CA VAL A 86 -5.18 -32.54 26.81
C VAL A 86 -5.15 -32.58 25.28
N ALA A 87 -4.40 -31.71 24.62
CA ALA A 87 -4.24 -31.71 23.17
C ALA A 87 -3.65 -33.05 22.67
N LYS A 88 -2.61 -33.59 23.32
CA LYS A 88 -1.98 -34.88 22.98
C LYS A 88 -2.93 -36.06 23.15
N ALA A 89 -3.88 -35.99 24.09
CA ALA A 89 -4.88 -37.04 24.31
C ALA A 89 -5.82 -37.22 23.09
N LYS A 90 -5.92 -36.23 22.19
CA LYS A 90 -6.68 -36.34 20.92
C LYS A 90 -6.03 -37.26 19.88
N LYS A 91 -4.75 -37.59 20.02
CA LYS A 91 -4.00 -38.52 19.17
C LYS A 91 -4.04 -38.17 17.68
N MET A 92 -3.96 -36.89 17.35
CA MET A 92 -3.90 -36.42 15.95
C MET A 92 -2.58 -36.88 15.30
N GLN A 93 -2.68 -37.72 14.28
CA GLN A 93 -1.51 -38.28 13.64
C GLN A 93 -0.79 -37.22 12.78
N GLY A 94 0.53 -37.09 12.94
CA GLY A 94 1.30 -36.09 12.17
C GLY A 94 1.22 -34.67 12.72
N VAL A 95 0.56 -34.45 13.87
CA VAL A 95 0.53 -33.15 14.57
C VAL A 95 1.54 -33.16 15.70
N GLU A 96 2.50 -32.24 15.68
CA GLU A 96 3.47 -32.02 16.75
C GLU A 96 2.91 -31.05 17.80
N LEU A 97 3.00 -31.39 19.08
CA LEU A 97 2.48 -30.56 20.17
C LEU A 97 3.56 -30.36 21.25
N ILE A 98 3.91 -29.10 21.49
CA ILE A 98 5.06 -28.72 22.32
C ILE A 98 4.64 -27.77 23.44
N VAL A 99 5.17 -28.00 24.63
CA VAL A 99 5.11 -26.99 25.71
C VAL A 99 6.23 -26.00 25.48
N GLY A 100 5.89 -24.72 25.31
CA GLY A 100 6.89 -23.69 25.05
C GLY A 100 6.33 -22.28 25.06
N ASP A 101 7.25 -21.33 24.97
CA ASP A 101 6.98 -19.91 25.04
C ASP A 101 6.96 -19.31 23.63
N CYS A 102 5.84 -18.73 23.20
CA CYS A 102 5.71 -18.11 21.88
C CYS A 102 6.59 -16.86 21.72
N GLU A 103 7.02 -16.22 22.82
CA GLU A 103 7.99 -15.12 22.78
C GLU A 103 9.41 -15.61 22.43
N ASN A 104 9.69 -16.92 22.55
CA ASN A 104 10.95 -17.53 22.17
C ASN A 104 10.71 -18.90 21.54
N LEU A 105 10.27 -18.92 20.30
CA LEU A 105 9.90 -20.13 19.57
C LEU A 105 11.10 -21.07 19.38
N PRO A 106 11.02 -22.36 19.80
CA PRO A 106 12.15 -23.29 19.77
C PRO A 106 12.33 -23.99 18.41
N PHE A 107 12.02 -23.30 17.32
CA PHE A 107 12.11 -23.85 15.95
C PHE A 107 13.25 -23.19 15.18
N ALA A 108 13.72 -23.87 14.14
CA ALA A 108 14.71 -23.35 13.22
C ALA A 108 14.17 -22.16 12.42
N GLU A 109 15.06 -21.38 11.83
CA GLU A 109 14.68 -20.32 10.89
C GLU A 109 14.01 -20.93 9.64
N ASN A 110 13.05 -20.19 9.07
CA ASN A 110 12.40 -20.57 7.81
C ASN A 110 11.73 -21.96 7.83
N SER A 111 11.08 -22.32 8.93
CA SER A 111 10.46 -23.64 9.14
C SER A 111 9.00 -23.71 8.69
N PHE A 112 8.26 -22.59 8.70
CA PHE A 112 6.82 -22.56 8.50
C PHE A 112 6.40 -21.64 7.35
N ASP A 113 5.37 -22.06 6.60
CA ASP A 113 4.72 -21.23 5.59
C ASP A 113 3.70 -20.29 6.24
N VAL A 114 3.03 -20.77 7.30
CA VAL A 114 2.01 -20.03 8.02
C VAL A 114 2.21 -20.16 9.52
N VAL A 115 2.11 -19.05 10.23
CA VAL A 115 1.93 -18.99 11.68
C VAL A 115 0.55 -18.42 11.95
N ILE A 116 -0.25 -19.12 12.75
CA ILE A 116 -1.51 -18.60 13.27
C ILE A 116 -1.38 -18.29 14.76
N CYS A 117 -2.08 -17.27 15.23
CA CYS A 117 -2.20 -16.96 16.65
C CYS A 117 -3.63 -16.46 16.92
N CYS A 118 -4.42 -17.26 17.62
CA CYS A 118 -5.83 -16.99 17.86
C CYS A 118 -6.10 -16.78 19.34
N GLN A 119 -6.55 -15.59 19.75
CA GLN A 119 -6.91 -15.22 21.11
C GLN A 119 -5.83 -15.57 22.15
N SER A 120 -4.58 -15.24 21.84
CA SER A 120 -3.42 -15.60 22.68
C SER A 120 -2.42 -14.47 22.88
N PHE A 121 -2.16 -13.63 21.87
CA PHE A 121 -1.02 -12.68 21.98
C PHE A 121 -1.27 -11.56 22.99
N HIS A 122 -2.51 -11.28 23.37
CA HIS A 122 -2.84 -10.35 24.46
C HIS A 122 -2.34 -10.79 25.84
N HIS A 123 -1.95 -12.07 25.99
CA HIS A 123 -1.31 -12.62 27.19
C HIS A 123 0.22 -12.47 27.17
N TYR A 124 0.84 -12.00 26.08
CA TYR A 124 2.29 -11.98 25.95
C TYR A 124 2.90 -10.69 26.53
N PRO A 125 3.65 -10.77 27.66
CA PRO A 125 4.24 -9.59 28.30
C PRO A 125 5.39 -8.95 27.48
N ASN A 126 6.10 -9.72 26.65
CA ASN A 126 7.15 -9.23 25.76
C ASN A 126 6.71 -9.46 24.29
N VAL A 127 5.60 -8.90 23.93
CA VAL A 127 4.94 -9.13 22.62
C VAL A 127 5.86 -8.86 21.42
N GLN A 128 6.82 -7.94 21.51
CA GLN A 128 7.79 -7.72 20.44
C GLN A 128 8.65 -8.97 20.19
N ASP A 129 9.03 -9.70 21.24
CA ASP A 129 9.81 -10.94 21.11
C ASP A 129 9.00 -12.03 20.40
N PHE A 130 7.66 -12.06 20.58
CA PHE A 130 6.77 -12.93 19.79
C PHE A 130 6.84 -12.59 18.30
N PHE A 131 6.69 -11.32 17.90
CA PHE A 131 6.78 -10.94 16.50
C PHE A 131 8.16 -11.21 15.90
N ASN A 132 9.24 -10.97 16.64
CA ASN A 132 10.61 -11.31 16.25
C ASN A 132 10.79 -12.82 16.03
N SER A 133 10.24 -13.63 16.95
CA SER A 133 10.26 -15.10 16.83
C SER A 133 9.47 -15.60 15.64
N VAL A 134 8.29 -15.00 15.37
CA VAL A 134 7.47 -15.32 14.20
C VAL A 134 8.20 -14.99 12.91
N TYR A 135 8.80 -13.80 12.80
CA TYR A 135 9.61 -13.44 11.63
C TYR A 135 10.73 -14.45 11.36
N ARG A 136 11.44 -14.88 12.41
CA ARG A 136 12.54 -15.83 12.31
C ARG A 136 12.09 -17.20 11.78
N VAL A 137 10.98 -17.72 12.29
CA VAL A 137 10.51 -19.07 11.93
C VAL A 137 9.72 -19.14 10.65
N LEU A 138 9.14 -18.03 10.18
CA LEU A 138 8.47 -17.96 8.88
C LEU A 138 9.49 -18.10 7.74
N ARG A 139 9.13 -18.85 6.70
CA ARG A 139 9.82 -18.83 5.41
C ARG A 139 9.67 -17.48 4.73
N PRO A 140 10.59 -17.11 3.82
CA PRO A 140 10.32 -16.00 2.90
C PRO A 140 8.95 -16.16 2.23
N ASP A 141 8.16 -15.08 2.13
CA ASP A 141 6.76 -15.04 1.72
C ASP A 141 5.77 -15.74 2.67
N GLY A 142 6.24 -16.34 3.75
CA GLY A 142 5.39 -16.90 4.80
C GLY A 142 4.60 -15.82 5.56
N ARG A 143 3.43 -16.20 6.08
CA ARG A 143 2.49 -15.23 6.68
C ARG A 143 2.08 -15.55 8.11
N LEU A 144 1.90 -14.51 8.91
CA LEU A 144 1.24 -14.54 10.21
C LEU A 144 -0.23 -14.20 10.03
N ILE A 145 -1.13 -15.05 10.51
CA ILE A 145 -2.57 -14.77 10.63
C ILE A 145 -2.89 -14.59 12.11
N LEU A 146 -3.24 -13.37 12.49
CA LEU A 146 -3.48 -12.99 13.87
C LEU A 146 -4.94 -12.66 14.10
N ARG A 147 -5.58 -13.38 15.02
CA ARG A 147 -6.95 -13.13 15.51
C ARG A 147 -6.92 -12.91 16.99
N ASP A 148 -7.36 -11.73 17.45
CA ASP A 148 -7.32 -11.41 18.87
C ASP A 148 -8.34 -10.34 19.25
N MET A 149 -8.39 -10.00 20.54
CA MET A 149 -9.23 -8.93 21.03
C MET A 149 -8.69 -7.56 20.66
N THR A 150 -9.60 -6.64 20.39
CA THR A 150 -9.33 -5.21 20.21
C THR A 150 -10.53 -4.39 20.66
N ALA A 151 -10.51 -3.08 20.51
CA ALA A 151 -11.69 -2.25 20.65
C ALA A 151 -11.87 -1.33 19.44
N LYS A 152 -13.11 -1.18 18.99
CA LYS A 152 -13.44 -0.33 17.83
C LYS A 152 -13.01 1.12 18.05
N TYR A 153 -13.19 1.65 19.26
CA TYR A 153 -12.86 3.03 19.60
C TYR A 153 -11.67 3.14 20.54
N THR A 154 -10.79 4.08 20.28
CA THR A 154 -9.59 4.33 21.09
C THR A 154 -9.88 4.60 22.57
N PRO A 155 -10.90 5.38 22.97
CA PRO A 155 -11.23 5.56 24.39
C PRO A 155 -11.63 4.25 25.09
N VAL A 156 -12.33 3.36 24.41
CA VAL A 156 -12.72 2.03 24.95
C VAL A 156 -11.46 1.19 25.16
N ARG A 157 -10.55 1.14 24.18
CA ARG A 157 -9.28 0.42 24.30
C ARG A 157 -8.41 0.99 25.43
N TRP A 158 -8.38 2.31 25.59
CA TRP A 158 -7.70 2.94 26.71
C TRP A 158 -8.26 2.49 28.05
N PHE A 159 -9.61 2.49 28.20
CA PHE A 159 -10.27 2.01 29.40
C PHE A 159 -9.95 0.53 29.69
N MET A 160 -10.02 -0.33 28.68
CA MET A 160 -9.64 -1.74 28.81
C MET A 160 -8.21 -1.87 29.35
N ASN A 161 -7.25 -1.20 28.76
CA ASN A 161 -5.83 -1.32 29.12
C ASN A 161 -5.48 -0.72 30.49
N HIS A 162 -6.19 0.34 30.93
CA HIS A 162 -5.80 1.09 32.14
C HIS A 162 -6.69 0.83 33.34
N VAL A 163 -7.88 0.27 33.12
CA VAL A 163 -8.85 0.00 34.18
C VAL A 163 -9.24 -1.47 34.23
N GLU A 164 -9.77 -2.01 33.14
CA GLU A 164 -10.32 -3.37 33.10
C GLU A 164 -9.24 -4.44 33.31
N LEU A 165 -8.19 -4.46 32.48
CA LEU A 165 -7.12 -5.47 32.58
C LEU A 165 -6.40 -5.45 33.94
N PRO A 166 -5.99 -4.30 34.51
CA PRO A 166 -5.45 -4.27 35.85
C PRO A 166 -6.37 -4.86 36.91
N VAL A 167 -7.69 -4.60 36.81
CA VAL A 167 -8.67 -5.15 37.75
C VAL A 167 -8.84 -6.65 37.61
N ILE A 168 -9.01 -7.17 36.39
CA ILE A 168 -9.21 -8.62 36.18
C ILE A 168 -7.95 -9.42 36.55
N ASN A 169 -6.75 -8.84 36.39
CA ASN A 169 -5.50 -9.47 36.82
C ASN A 169 -5.41 -9.66 38.34
N LEU A 170 -6.10 -8.85 39.13
CA LEU A 170 -6.23 -9.08 40.58
C LEU A 170 -7.03 -10.36 40.89
N PHE A 171 -7.87 -10.81 39.93
CA PHE A 171 -8.63 -12.06 40.05
C PHE A 171 -7.93 -13.24 39.35
N GLY A 172 -6.65 -13.10 39.03
CA GLY A 172 -5.82 -14.21 38.55
C GLY A 172 -5.88 -14.46 37.04
N LYS A 173 -6.32 -13.47 36.26
CA LYS A 173 -6.22 -13.48 34.80
C LYS A 173 -4.79 -13.07 34.38
N GLY A 174 -4.36 -13.48 33.20
CA GLY A 174 -3.02 -13.20 32.71
C GLY A 174 -2.98 -12.21 31.54
N ASP A 175 -4.03 -11.41 31.38
CA ASP A 175 -4.14 -10.46 30.24
C ASP A 175 -3.18 -9.29 30.41
N VAL A 176 -2.39 -9.01 29.39
CA VAL A 176 -1.38 -7.95 29.44
C VAL A 176 -1.88 -6.66 28.78
N ARG A 177 -2.35 -6.77 27.53
CA ARG A 177 -2.71 -5.59 26.75
C ARG A 177 -3.63 -5.90 25.58
N VAL A 178 -4.53 -4.98 25.28
CA VAL A 178 -5.36 -4.95 24.07
C VAL A 178 -4.76 -4.00 23.06
N TYR A 179 -4.50 -4.49 21.84
CA TYR A 179 -3.76 -3.80 20.79
C TYR A 179 -4.69 -3.17 19.75
N GLY A 180 -4.28 -2.04 19.16
CA GLY A 180 -4.92 -1.42 18.02
C GLY A 180 -4.09 -1.54 16.75
N LYS A 181 -4.61 -1.05 15.62
CA LYS A 181 -3.94 -1.12 14.31
C LYS A 181 -2.50 -0.60 14.39
N GLU A 182 -2.32 0.58 14.94
CA GLU A 182 -1.02 1.24 15.02
C GLU A 182 -0.01 0.50 15.93
N ASP A 183 -0.53 -0.09 17.02
CA ASP A 183 0.32 -0.91 17.92
C ASP A 183 0.83 -2.15 17.17
N VAL A 184 -0.08 -2.87 16.46
CA VAL A 184 0.27 -4.10 15.71
C VAL A 184 1.16 -3.77 14.52
N ARG A 185 0.90 -2.67 13.81
CA ARG A 185 1.75 -2.21 12.69
C ARG A 185 3.20 -2.02 13.15
N LYS A 186 3.41 -1.29 14.24
CA LYS A 186 4.77 -1.07 14.80
C LYS A 186 5.45 -2.36 15.23
N LEU A 187 4.70 -3.29 15.81
CA LEU A 187 5.25 -4.60 16.20
C LEU A 187 5.70 -5.41 14.97
N CYS A 188 4.91 -5.38 13.90
CA CYS A 188 5.27 -6.01 12.62
C CYS A 188 6.53 -5.37 12.02
N GLU A 189 6.54 -4.03 11.87
CA GLU A 189 7.66 -3.28 11.29
C GLU A 189 8.97 -3.50 12.07
N ASN A 190 8.93 -3.41 13.41
CA ASN A 190 10.09 -3.65 14.25
C ASN A 190 10.64 -5.07 14.12
N ALA A 191 9.80 -6.04 13.76
CA ALA A 191 10.21 -7.43 13.53
C ALA A 191 10.64 -7.69 12.07
N GLY A 192 10.41 -6.76 11.14
CA GLY A 192 10.63 -6.93 9.70
C GLY A 192 9.48 -7.62 8.96
N LEU A 193 8.30 -7.71 9.57
CA LEU A 193 7.07 -8.20 8.93
C LEU A 193 6.33 -7.05 8.25
N HIS A 194 5.81 -7.29 7.06
CA HIS A 194 4.90 -6.36 6.36
C HIS A 194 3.44 -6.67 6.72
N MET A 195 2.72 -5.69 7.29
CA MET A 195 1.30 -5.85 7.61
C MET A 195 0.44 -5.61 6.36
N GLU A 196 -0.09 -6.69 5.77
CA GLU A 196 -0.92 -6.65 4.56
C GLU A 196 -2.37 -6.28 4.84
N LEU A 197 -2.90 -6.75 5.97
CA LEU A 197 -4.30 -6.55 6.34
C LEU A 197 -4.44 -6.27 7.83
N PHE A 198 -5.27 -5.30 8.18
CA PHE A 198 -5.76 -5.11 9.55
C PHE A 198 -7.22 -4.67 9.52
N GLU A 199 -8.09 -5.53 9.97
CA GLU A 199 -9.52 -5.26 10.08
C GLU A 199 -10.00 -5.36 11.53
N LYS A 200 -10.96 -4.52 11.89
CA LYS A 200 -11.72 -4.65 13.13
C LYS A 200 -13.04 -5.32 12.81
N ARG A 201 -13.13 -6.60 13.14
CA ARG A 201 -14.35 -7.39 12.94
C ARG A 201 -15.18 -7.39 14.21
N ASP A 202 -16.47 -7.18 14.06
CA ASP A 202 -17.36 -6.89 15.18
C ASP A 202 -16.87 -5.67 16.01
N PHE A 203 -17.20 -5.61 17.29
CA PHE A 203 -16.84 -4.50 18.15
C PHE A 203 -15.48 -4.70 18.84
N PHE A 204 -15.09 -5.97 19.08
CA PHE A 204 -13.96 -6.34 19.95
C PHE A 204 -12.94 -7.28 19.33
N ARG A 205 -13.00 -7.57 18.04
CA ARG A 205 -12.08 -8.52 17.41
C ARG A 205 -11.25 -7.87 16.30
N LEU A 206 -9.97 -8.19 16.28
CA LEU A 206 -9.08 -7.85 15.17
C LEU A 206 -8.83 -9.07 14.28
N HIS A 207 -8.60 -8.81 13.03
CA HIS A 207 -8.04 -9.72 12.05
C HIS A 207 -6.86 -9.03 11.37
N CYS A 208 -5.69 -9.63 11.47
CA CYS A 208 -4.47 -9.09 10.88
C CYS A 208 -3.73 -10.19 10.13
N VAL A 209 -3.24 -9.84 8.94
CA VAL A 209 -2.31 -10.66 8.17
C VAL A 209 -1.03 -9.87 7.99
N ALA A 210 0.10 -10.49 8.32
CA ALA A 210 1.41 -9.92 8.14
C ALA A 210 2.34 -10.94 7.47
N ARG A 211 3.18 -10.49 6.55
CA ARG A 211 4.04 -11.34 5.72
C ARG A 211 5.51 -11.10 6.01
N LYS A 212 6.32 -12.16 6.00
CA LYS A 212 7.76 -12.06 5.92
C LYS A 212 8.15 -11.77 4.47
N PRO A 213 8.84 -10.66 4.16
CA PRO A 213 9.28 -10.37 2.80
C PRO A 213 10.12 -11.50 2.20
N SER A 214 10.00 -11.74 0.89
CA SER A 214 10.86 -12.69 0.19
C SER A 214 12.31 -12.21 0.16
N GLU A 215 13.28 -13.12 0.26
CA GLU A 215 14.71 -12.78 0.19
C GLU A 215 15.10 -12.15 -1.18
N THR A 216 14.26 -12.30 -2.19
CA THR A 216 14.44 -11.71 -3.52
C THR A 216 13.99 -10.26 -3.61
N LYS A 217 13.16 -9.79 -2.68
CA LYS A 217 12.82 -8.36 -2.57
C LYS A 217 13.91 -7.65 -1.76
N LYS A 218 15.08 -7.36 -2.41
CA LYS A 218 16.00 -6.36 -1.88
C LYS A 218 15.20 -5.08 -1.71
N SER A 219 15.09 -4.58 -0.48
CA SER A 219 14.63 -3.20 -0.26
C SER A 219 15.45 -2.29 -1.17
N VAL A 220 14.81 -1.70 -2.14
CA VAL A 220 15.46 -0.72 -3.01
C VAL A 220 15.64 0.53 -2.15
N ASN A 221 16.83 0.72 -1.59
CA ASN A 221 17.16 1.96 -0.92
C ASN A 221 17.15 3.07 -1.99
N LEU A 222 16.09 3.87 -2.00
CA LEU A 222 15.93 5.00 -2.90
C LEU A 222 16.46 6.23 -2.19
N GLU A 223 17.65 6.66 -2.56
CA GLU A 223 18.10 8.02 -2.26
C GLU A 223 17.36 8.95 -3.24
N LEU A 224 16.17 9.41 -2.82
CA LEU A 224 15.37 10.35 -3.60
C LEU A 224 15.70 11.78 -3.17
N GLY A 225 15.86 12.67 -4.13
CA GLY A 225 15.89 14.11 -3.89
C GLY A 225 14.51 14.68 -3.56
N ASP A 226 14.45 15.90 -3.03
CA ASP A 226 13.23 16.53 -2.51
C ASP A 226 12.05 16.57 -3.51
N VAL A 227 12.32 16.80 -4.80
CA VAL A 227 11.29 16.81 -5.84
C VAL A 227 10.83 15.39 -6.19
N GLN A 228 11.72 14.42 -6.06
CA GLN A 228 11.44 13.02 -6.36
C GLN A 228 10.59 12.34 -5.26
N GLU A 229 10.64 12.83 -4.03
CA GLU A 229 9.72 12.39 -2.97
C GLU A 229 8.26 12.64 -3.34
N THR A 230 7.97 13.70 -4.09
CA THR A 230 6.59 13.98 -4.54
C THR A 230 6.07 12.94 -5.52
N ALA A 231 6.95 12.21 -6.24
CA ALA A 231 6.57 11.11 -7.12
C ALA A 231 6.06 9.88 -6.35
N LEU A 232 6.37 9.75 -5.06
CA LEU A 232 5.83 8.70 -4.19
C LEU A 232 4.33 8.90 -3.90
N ILE A 233 3.84 10.15 -3.92
CA ILE A 233 2.42 10.45 -3.66
C ILE A 233 1.51 9.76 -4.68
N PRO A 234 1.62 10.00 -5.99
CA PRO A 234 0.78 9.31 -6.96
C PRO A 234 1.05 7.80 -7.03
N LEU A 235 2.27 7.36 -6.74
CA LEU A 235 2.63 5.95 -6.69
C LEU A 235 1.89 5.23 -5.56
N ALA A 236 1.96 5.74 -4.33
CA ALA A 236 1.27 5.20 -3.15
C ALA A 236 -0.25 5.17 -3.35
N ILE A 237 -0.82 6.25 -3.89
CA ILE A 237 -2.26 6.35 -4.17
C ILE A 237 -2.68 5.33 -5.23
N LYS A 238 -1.94 5.17 -6.33
CA LYS A 238 -2.24 4.18 -7.36
C LYS A 238 -2.14 2.75 -6.83
N ALA A 239 -1.14 2.44 -6.00
CA ALA A 239 -1.02 1.15 -5.34
C ALA A 239 -2.21 0.85 -4.42
N ASN A 240 -2.57 1.81 -3.55
CA ASN A 240 -3.68 1.64 -2.61
C ASN A 240 -5.04 1.52 -3.32
N GLU A 241 -5.28 2.32 -4.36
CA GLU A 241 -6.49 2.19 -5.18
C GLU A 241 -6.55 0.84 -5.88
N SER A 242 -5.43 0.36 -6.44
CA SER A 242 -5.35 -0.92 -7.15
C SER A 242 -5.60 -2.15 -6.26
N ARG A 243 -5.35 -2.04 -4.95
CA ARG A 243 -5.63 -3.09 -3.97
C ARG A 243 -7.11 -3.19 -3.56
N ARG A 244 -7.91 -2.22 -3.92
CA ARG A 244 -9.34 -2.22 -3.57
C ARG A 244 -10.10 -3.19 -4.47
N ALA A 245 -11.09 -3.88 -3.91
CA ALA A 245 -11.98 -4.75 -4.68
C ALA A 245 -12.81 -3.97 -5.74
N ASP A 246 -13.10 -2.69 -5.47
CA ASP A 246 -13.85 -1.76 -6.32
C ASP A 246 -12.93 -0.73 -7.01
N HIS A 247 -11.68 -1.08 -7.28
CA HIS A 247 -10.69 -0.17 -7.88
C HIS A 247 -11.18 0.45 -9.21
N ARG A 248 -10.88 1.72 -9.39
CA ARG A 248 -11.22 2.51 -10.59
C ARG A 248 -10.08 2.56 -11.60
N ILE A 249 -8.85 2.38 -11.11
CA ILE A 249 -7.63 2.20 -11.89
C ILE A 249 -6.90 0.98 -11.35
N TYR A 250 -6.13 0.31 -12.21
CA TYR A 250 -5.26 -0.79 -11.80
C TYR A 250 -3.84 -0.52 -12.30
N ASP A 251 -2.88 -0.51 -11.39
CA ASP A 251 -1.46 -0.27 -11.66
C ASP A 251 -0.64 -1.29 -10.83
N GLU A 252 -0.40 -2.45 -11.45
CA GLU A 252 0.35 -3.56 -10.83
C GLU A 252 1.77 -3.12 -10.44
N LYS A 253 2.41 -2.32 -11.31
CA LYS A 253 3.75 -1.84 -11.07
C LYS A 253 3.82 -0.89 -9.86
N ALA A 254 2.80 -0.09 -9.63
CA ALA A 254 2.71 0.74 -8.43
C ALA A 254 2.65 -0.13 -7.16
N ILE A 255 1.90 -1.24 -7.19
CA ILE A 255 1.86 -2.20 -6.07
C ILE A 255 3.25 -2.79 -5.83
N GLU A 256 3.90 -3.32 -6.88
CA GLU A 256 5.22 -3.95 -6.78
C GLU A 256 6.28 -2.99 -6.20
N ILE A 257 6.30 -1.74 -6.68
CA ILE A 257 7.29 -0.74 -6.22
C ILE A 257 7.03 -0.39 -4.76
N ILE A 258 5.79 -0.08 -4.38
CA ILE A 258 5.43 0.25 -2.99
C ILE A 258 5.77 -0.91 -2.04
N ASP A 259 5.48 -2.15 -2.43
CA ASP A 259 5.83 -3.34 -1.63
C ASP A 259 7.34 -3.53 -1.49
N SER A 260 8.13 -3.08 -2.48
CA SER A 260 9.59 -3.17 -2.43
C SER A 260 10.26 -2.08 -1.60
N LEU A 261 9.57 -0.95 -1.38
CA LEU A 261 10.09 0.22 -0.67
C LEU A 261 9.87 0.16 0.84
N ASP A 262 8.94 -0.68 1.30
CA ASP A 262 8.57 -0.80 2.74
C ASP A 262 8.22 0.55 3.39
N ILE A 263 7.49 1.40 2.66
CA ILE A 263 7.09 2.73 3.12
C ILE A 263 5.63 2.77 3.58
N ASP A 264 5.37 3.57 4.62
CA ASP A 264 4.01 3.87 5.05
C ASP A 264 3.31 4.76 4.02
N THR A 265 2.37 4.16 3.28
CA THR A 265 1.58 4.88 2.27
C THR A 265 0.52 5.80 2.87
N GLU A 266 0.16 5.67 4.16
CA GLU A 266 -0.89 6.49 4.78
C GLU A 266 -0.53 7.99 4.84
N GLN A 267 0.76 8.31 4.90
CA GLN A 267 1.21 9.71 4.86
C GLN A 267 1.01 10.37 3.48
N TYR A 268 1.08 9.58 2.41
CA TYR A 268 0.94 10.04 1.03
C TYR A 268 -0.50 9.91 0.51
N ASP A 269 -1.35 9.08 1.12
CA ASP A 269 -2.71 8.77 0.67
C ASP A 269 -3.75 9.49 1.54
N LYS A 270 -3.97 10.78 1.27
CA LYS A 270 -5.02 11.57 1.89
C LYS A 270 -6.22 11.67 0.96
N PHE A 271 -7.42 11.77 1.53
CA PHE A 271 -8.68 11.67 0.80
C PHE A 271 -8.78 12.57 -0.44
N LEU A 272 -8.42 13.86 -0.35
CA LEU A 272 -8.49 14.78 -1.49
C LEU A 272 -7.41 14.47 -2.54
N SER A 273 -6.18 14.16 -2.10
CA SER A 273 -5.09 13.75 -2.99
C SER A 273 -5.41 12.42 -3.66
N HIS A 274 -5.99 11.45 -2.92
CA HIS A 274 -6.44 10.17 -3.48
C HIS A 274 -7.40 10.37 -4.64
N GLU A 275 -8.51 11.04 -4.38
CA GLU A 275 -9.54 11.29 -5.41
C GLU A 275 -8.99 12.08 -6.61
N GLY A 276 -8.11 13.05 -6.34
CA GLY A 276 -7.46 13.86 -7.37
C GLY A 276 -6.55 13.04 -8.28
N VAL A 277 -5.67 12.21 -7.73
CA VAL A 277 -4.73 11.37 -8.50
C VAL A 277 -5.48 10.30 -9.30
N VAL A 278 -6.51 9.67 -8.73
CA VAL A 278 -7.36 8.70 -9.46
C VAL A 278 -8.06 9.38 -10.64
N ALA A 279 -8.69 10.53 -10.42
CA ALA A 279 -9.36 11.29 -11.47
C ALA A 279 -8.39 11.72 -12.58
N ARG A 280 -7.22 12.22 -12.20
CA ARG A 280 -6.12 12.61 -13.09
C ARG A 280 -5.70 11.42 -13.96
N THR A 281 -5.40 10.30 -13.36
CA THR A 281 -4.97 9.08 -14.07
C THR A 281 -6.01 8.66 -15.10
N ILE A 282 -7.30 8.60 -14.73
CA ILE A 282 -8.41 8.24 -15.63
C ILE A 282 -8.50 9.21 -16.82
N LEU A 283 -8.42 10.51 -16.56
CA LEU A 283 -8.55 11.53 -17.60
C LEU A 283 -7.40 11.46 -18.59
N PHE A 284 -6.16 11.40 -18.12
CA PHE A 284 -4.97 11.30 -18.98
C PHE A 284 -4.99 10.02 -19.81
N ASP A 285 -5.21 8.85 -19.19
CA ASP A 285 -5.26 7.57 -19.88
C ASP A 285 -6.34 7.57 -20.99
N ASN A 286 -7.51 8.15 -20.71
CA ASN A 286 -8.60 8.21 -21.69
C ASN A 286 -8.26 9.13 -22.86
N GLU A 287 -7.62 10.28 -22.63
CA GLU A 287 -7.24 11.20 -23.71
C GLU A 287 -6.11 10.61 -24.56
N ILE A 288 -5.15 9.93 -23.95
CA ILE A 288 -4.09 9.23 -24.68
C ILE A 288 -4.67 8.12 -25.56
N ARG A 289 -5.57 7.28 -25.02
CA ARG A 289 -6.25 6.25 -25.83
C ARG A 289 -7.02 6.84 -27.01
N LYS A 290 -7.67 8.00 -26.83
CA LYS A 290 -8.34 8.71 -27.93
C LYS A 290 -7.36 9.21 -28.99
N ALA A 291 -6.22 9.76 -28.54
CA ALA A 291 -5.18 10.25 -29.44
C ALA A 291 -4.53 9.08 -30.21
N LEU A 292 -4.23 7.97 -29.53
CA LEU A 292 -3.66 6.76 -30.16
C LEU A 292 -4.64 6.05 -31.09
N LYS A 293 -5.95 6.12 -30.83
CA LYS A 293 -6.95 5.64 -31.79
C LYS A 293 -6.92 6.43 -33.10
N LYS A 294 -6.62 7.72 -33.04
CA LYS A 294 -6.52 8.60 -34.22
C LYS A 294 -5.16 8.52 -34.90
N TYR A 295 -4.09 8.34 -34.12
CA TYR A 295 -2.70 8.29 -34.56
C TYR A 295 -2.02 7.06 -33.94
N PRO A 296 -2.26 5.86 -34.50
CA PRO A 296 -1.80 4.62 -33.88
C PRO A 296 -0.28 4.48 -33.76
N ASP A 297 0.44 5.09 -34.70
CA ASP A 297 1.91 5.10 -34.82
C ASP A 297 2.56 6.38 -34.24
N ALA A 298 1.84 7.12 -33.41
CA ALA A 298 2.35 8.33 -32.77
C ALA A 298 3.60 8.05 -31.92
N VAL A 299 4.38 9.09 -31.73
CA VAL A 299 5.41 9.15 -30.68
C VAL A 299 4.79 9.77 -29.43
N VAL A 300 4.78 9.05 -28.33
CA VAL A 300 4.34 9.58 -27.03
C VAL A 300 5.58 9.89 -26.20
N VAL A 301 5.63 11.10 -25.64
CA VAL A 301 6.72 11.53 -24.77
C VAL A 301 6.14 11.95 -23.42
N ASN A 302 6.44 11.18 -22.40
CA ASN A 302 6.06 11.42 -21.01
C ASN A 302 7.20 12.15 -20.29
N ILE A 303 7.10 13.46 -20.18
CA ILE A 303 8.12 14.31 -19.55
C ILE A 303 7.88 14.43 -18.05
N GLY A 304 8.92 14.29 -17.23
CA GLY A 304 8.82 14.18 -15.78
C GLY A 304 8.06 12.91 -15.39
N CYS A 305 8.44 11.77 -15.98
CA CYS A 305 7.67 10.53 -15.92
C CYS A 305 7.62 9.89 -14.52
N GLY A 306 8.55 10.20 -13.63
CA GLY A 306 8.63 9.60 -12.29
C GLY A 306 8.49 8.07 -12.31
N PHE A 307 7.59 7.55 -11.50
CA PHE A 307 7.28 6.10 -11.40
C PHE A 307 6.00 5.70 -12.16
N ASP A 308 5.53 6.52 -13.11
CA ASP A 308 4.30 6.20 -13.84
C ASP A 308 4.50 5.05 -14.84
N ASP A 309 3.65 4.02 -14.75
CA ASP A 309 3.59 2.87 -15.68
C ASP A 309 2.43 3.00 -16.68
N ARG A 310 2.21 4.22 -17.19
CA ARG A 310 1.10 4.47 -18.11
C ARG A 310 1.21 3.68 -19.41
N PHE A 311 2.43 3.41 -19.90
CA PHE A 311 2.62 2.60 -21.09
C PHE A 311 1.87 1.27 -21.00
N SER A 312 1.97 0.54 -19.88
CA SER A 312 1.27 -0.74 -19.71
C SER A 312 -0.26 -0.62 -19.81
N ARG A 313 -0.82 0.53 -19.43
CA ARG A 313 -2.28 0.75 -19.41
C ARG A 313 -2.84 1.24 -20.75
N VAL A 314 -2.03 1.84 -21.62
CA VAL A 314 -2.50 2.51 -22.84
C VAL A 314 -1.84 2.04 -24.12
N ASP A 315 -0.89 1.12 -24.06
CA ASP A 315 -0.21 0.58 -25.25
C ASP A 315 -1.22 0.01 -26.27
N ASN A 316 -1.06 0.38 -27.52
CA ASN A 316 -1.89 -0.05 -28.65
C ASN A 316 -1.18 -1.04 -29.58
N GLY A 317 0.03 -1.50 -29.20
CA GLY A 317 0.84 -2.43 -30.00
C GLY A 317 1.69 -1.78 -31.10
N SER A 318 1.63 -0.45 -31.31
CA SER A 318 2.39 0.26 -32.36
C SER A 318 2.99 1.60 -31.96
N VAL A 319 2.58 2.16 -30.83
CA VAL A 319 3.12 3.41 -30.29
C VAL A 319 4.58 3.29 -29.92
N LEU A 320 5.39 4.33 -30.16
CA LEU A 320 6.71 4.50 -29.59
C LEU A 320 6.61 5.41 -28.37
N TRP A 321 7.02 4.91 -27.21
CA TRP A 321 6.87 5.59 -25.94
C TRP A 321 8.20 5.99 -25.34
N TYR A 322 8.36 7.26 -25.04
CA TYR A 322 9.56 7.82 -24.44
C TYR A 322 9.24 8.41 -23.07
N ASN A 323 9.86 7.88 -22.03
CA ASN A 323 9.84 8.42 -20.69
C ASN A 323 11.09 9.28 -20.49
N VAL A 324 10.91 10.53 -20.11
CA VAL A 324 12.03 11.49 -19.91
C VAL A 324 11.99 11.98 -18.48
N ASP A 325 13.12 11.90 -17.78
CA ASP A 325 13.26 12.43 -16.41
C ASP A 325 14.73 12.78 -16.11
N LEU A 326 14.95 13.40 -14.95
CA LEU A 326 16.27 13.73 -14.45
C LEU A 326 17.10 12.46 -14.14
N PRO A 327 18.45 12.56 -14.17
CA PRO A 327 19.35 11.42 -13.95
C PRO A 327 19.01 10.57 -12.74
N ASP A 328 18.72 11.21 -11.61
CA ASP A 328 18.42 10.52 -10.35
C ASP A 328 17.12 9.71 -10.43
N SER A 329 16.06 10.29 -11.00
CA SER A 329 14.79 9.60 -11.26
C SER A 329 14.96 8.43 -12.21
N VAL A 330 15.74 8.62 -13.28
CA VAL A 330 16.05 7.57 -14.26
C VAL A 330 16.83 6.43 -13.62
N ALA A 331 17.81 6.72 -12.78
CA ALA A 331 18.59 5.71 -12.06
C ALA A 331 17.71 4.84 -11.16
N VAL A 332 16.73 5.44 -10.48
CA VAL A 332 15.78 4.74 -9.65
C VAL A 332 14.79 3.93 -10.52
N ARG A 333 14.26 4.55 -11.58
CA ARG A 333 13.32 3.88 -12.49
C ARG A 333 13.95 2.63 -13.12
N LYS A 334 15.22 2.65 -13.52
CA LYS A 334 15.97 1.48 -14.04
C LYS A 334 16.02 0.30 -13.04
N LYS A 335 15.95 0.56 -11.73
CA LYS A 335 15.92 -0.50 -10.73
C LYS A 335 14.53 -1.13 -10.58
N CYS A 336 13.47 -0.37 -10.90
CA CYS A 336 12.08 -0.77 -10.67
C CYS A 336 11.39 -1.32 -11.93
N PHE A 337 11.81 -0.89 -13.12
CA PHE A 337 11.17 -1.22 -14.39
C PHE A 337 12.08 -2.05 -15.28
N ALA A 338 11.56 -3.16 -15.81
CA ALA A 338 12.23 -3.90 -16.86
C ALA A 338 12.16 -3.15 -18.19
N GLU A 339 13.14 -3.35 -19.05
CA GLU A 339 13.09 -2.87 -20.43
C GLU A 339 11.93 -3.53 -21.20
N ARG A 340 11.23 -2.75 -22.01
CA ARG A 340 10.13 -3.20 -22.85
C ARG A 340 10.34 -2.77 -24.29
N GLU A 341 9.87 -3.60 -25.21
CA GLU A 341 9.85 -3.21 -26.62
C GLU A 341 8.96 -1.95 -26.79
N ARG A 342 9.44 -0.99 -27.55
CA ARG A 342 8.76 0.28 -27.86
C ARG A 342 8.60 1.26 -26.68
N GLU A 343 9.13 0.96 -25.50
CA GLU A 343 9.23 1.88 -24.36
C GLU A 343 10.70 2.22 -24.12
N PHE A 344 11.04 3.51 -24.19
CA PHE A 344 12.39 4.02 -24.07
C PHE A 344 12.49 4.95 -22.87
N LEU A 345 13.62 4.92 -22.19
CA LEU A 345 13.91 5.78 -21.04
C LEU A 345 15.07 6.70 -21.38
N ILE A 346 14.82 8.00 -21.29
CA ILE A 346 15.79 9.07 -21.58
C ILE A 346 16.13 9.80 -20.30
N GLU A 347 17.42 9.88 -20.03
CA GLU A 347 17.98 10.72 -19.00
C GLU A 347 18.23 12.11 -19.60
N GLY A 348 17.54 13.14 -19.09
CA GLY A 348 17.65 14.48 -19.64
C GLY A 348 17.07 15.58 -18.76
N ASP A 349 17.75 16.73 -18.81
CA ASP A 349 17.21 17.98 -18.30
C ASP A 349 16.32 18.61 -19.39
N LEU A 350 15.05 18.83 -19.08
CA LEU A 350 14.06 19.41 -20.00
C LEU A 350 14.39 20.84 -20.46
N PHE A 351 15.35 21.48 -19.78
CA PHE A 351 15.85 22.83 -20.16
C PHE A 351 17.08 22.80 -21.06
N SER A 352 17.60 21.59 -21.33
CA SER A 352 18.59 21.38 -22.39
C SER A 352 17.90 20.98 -23.70
N ASP A 353 18.57 21.18 -24.83
CA ASP A 353 18.01 20.78 -26.13
C ASP A 353 18.29 19.30 -26.46
N THR A 354 19.07 18.60 -25.63
CA THR A 354 19.61 17.27 -25.96
C THR A 354 18.64 16.12 -25.72
N TRP A 355 17.67 16.27 -24.83
CA TRP A 355 16.75 15.18 -24.48
C TRP A 355 15.84 14.73 -25.64
N THR A 356 15.63 15.58 -26.64
CA THR A 356 14.81 15.27 -27.82
C THR A 356 15.58 14.58 -28.94
N GLU A 357 16.90 14.66 -28.98
CA GLU A 357 17.75 14.25 -30.14
C GLU A 357 17.53 12.81 -30.60
N THR A 358 17.18 11.90 -29.66
CA THR A 358 16.95 10.47 -29.96
C THR A 358 15.50 10.15 -30.25
N ILE A 359 14.56 11.11 -30.11
CA ILE A 359 13.14 10.91 -30.29
C ILE A 359 12.74 11.22 -31.75
N PRO A 360 12.09 10.29 -32.47
CA PRO A 360 11.61 10.55 -33.82
C PRO A 360 10.66 11.76 -33.89
N ASN A 361 10.85 12.65 -34.87
CA ASN A 361 10.02 13.84 -35.08
C ASN A 361 9.26 13.82 -36.43
N ASP A 362 9.32 12.70 -37.14
CA ASP A 362 8.63 12.47 -38.42
C ASP A 362 7.15 12.04 -38.24
N ARG A 363 6.72 11.79 -37.01
CA ARG A 363 5.37 11.33 -36.63
C ARG A 363 4.63 12.39 -35.81
N VAL A 364 3.35 12.16 -35.56
CA VAL A 364 2.58 13.00 -34.64
C VAL A 364 3.08 12.79 -33.22
N ALA A 365 3.51 13.85 -32.56
CA ALA A 365 3.92 13.79 -31.16
C ALA A 365 2.74 13.98 -30.20
N ILE A 366 2.70 13.19 -29.15
CA ILE A 366 1.78 13.33 -28.01
C ILE A 366 2.64 13.52 -26.78
N ILE A 367 2.71 14.75 -26.28
CA ILE A 367 3.49 15.10 -25.12
C ILE A 367 2.62 15.06 -23.88
N ILE A 368 3.10 14.43 -22.80
CA ILE A 368 2.41 14.34 -21.52
C ILE A 368 3.25 15.11 -20.49
N ALA A 369 2.64 16.09 -19.83
CA ALA A 369 3.20 16.86 -18.73
C ALA A 369 2.24 16.77 -17.54
N GLU A 370 2.29 15.68 -16.81
CA GLU A 370 1.46 15.41 -15.63
C GLU A 370 2.26 15.64 -14.36
N GLY A 371 1.74 16.43 -13.42
CA GLY A 371 2.41 16.71 -12.14
C GLY A 371 3.75 17.43 -12.30
N LEU A 372 3.94 18.23 -13.33
CA LEU A 372 5.26 18.74 -13.70
C LEU A 372 5.33 20.28 -13.79
N LEU A 373 4.49 20.91 -14.59
CA LEU A 373 4.65 22.32 -14.97
C LEU A 373 4.59 23.29 -13.78
N MET A 374 3.89 22.93 -12.71
CA MET A 374 3.78 23.74 -11.50
C MET A 374 5.10 23.96 -10.77
N TYR A 375 6.10 23.13 -11.00
CA TYR A 375 7.44 23.26 -10.39
C TYR A 375 8.37 24.22 -11.16
N PHE A 376 7.98 24.68 -12.35
CA PHE A 376 8.78 25.52 -13.21
C PHE A 376 8.37 27.00 -13.08
N THR A 377 9.27 27.90 -13.41
CA THR A 377 8.92 29.31 -13.63
C THR A 377 8.18 29.48 -14.95
N GLU A 378 7.47 30.59 -15.13
CA GLU A 378 6.78 30.91 -16.39
C GLU A 378 7.74 30.92 -17.59
N GLU A 379 8.94 31.46 -17.40
CA GLU A 379 9.97 31.49 -18.45
C GLU A 379 10.44 30.09 -18.82
N GLN A 380 10.63 29.21 -17.85
CA GLN A 380 10.97 27.81 -18.06
C GLN A 380 9.87 27.07 -18.81
N VAL A 381 8.61 27.26 -18.42
CA VAL A 381 7.44 26.67 -19.12
C VAL A 381 7.43 27.17 -20.57
N LYS A 382 7.59 28.46 -20.81
CA LYS A 382 7.63 29.05 -22.14
C LYS A 382 8.74 28.45 -23.00
N ASN A 383 9.96 28.36 -22.49
CA ASN A 383 11.10 27.82 -23.21
C ASN A 383 10.91 26.33 -23.55
N LEU A 384 10.40 25.54 -22.61
CA LEU A 384 10.07 24.13 -22.84
C LEU A 384 9.01 23.96 -23.95
N LEU A 385 7.95 24.76 -23.93
CA LEU A 385 6.91 24.70 -24.95
C LEU A 385 7.43 25.11 -26.34
N HIS A 386 8.29 26.12 -26.42
CA HIS A 386 8.96 26.50 -27.69
C HIS A 386 9.81 25.36 -28.20
N HIS A 387 10.66 24.77 -27.37
CA HIS A 387 11.50 23.64 -27.74
C HIS A 387 10.67 22.46 -28.29
N ILE A 388 9.62 22.04 -27.58
CA ILE A 388 8.70 20.96 -27.99
C ILE A 388 8.10 21.26 -29.37
N ARG A 389 7.53 22.46 -29.55
CA ARG A 389 6.91 22.85 -30.82
C ARG A 389 7.93 22.85 -31.96
N ASP A 390 9.10 23.42 -31.71
CA ASP A 390 10.11 23.64 -32.76
C ASP A 390 10.79 22.33 -33.17
N TYR A 391 10.95 21.38 -32.25
CA TYR A 391 11.51 20.08 -32.54
C TYR A 391 10.51 19.14 -33.24
N PHE A 392 9.30 18.96 -32.68
CA PHE A 392 8.31 18.01 -33.22
C PHE A 392 7.49 18.58 -34.38
N GLY A 393 7.49 19.88 -34.58
CA GLY A 393 6.75 20.57 -35.64
C GLY A 393 5.23 20.55 -35.46
N LYS A 394 4.63 19.42 -35.11
CA LYS A 394 3.17 19.28 -34.90
C LYS A 394 2.86 18.17 -33.90
N GLY A 395 1.80 18.36 -33.10
CA GLY A 395 1.39 17.34 -32.15
C GLY A 395 0.31 17.80 -31.18
N TYR A 396 0.26 17.10 -30.07
CA TYR A 396 -0.64 17.36 -28.95
C TYR A 396 0.15 17.44 -27.65
N LEU A 397 -0.24 18.36 -26.79
CA LEU A 397 0.24 18.44 -25.40
C LEU A 397 -0.94 18.18 -24.46
N LEU A 398 -0.78 17.19 -23.62
CA LEU A 398 -1.67 16.92 -22.49
C LEU A 398 -0.97 17.42 -21.25
N ALA A 399 -1.44 18.53 -20.69
CA ALA A 399 -0.80 19.19 -19.55
C ALA A 399 -1.73 19.22 -18.34
N GLU A 400 -1.19 18.91 -17.18
CA GLU A 400 -1.82 19.27 -15.92
C GLU A 400 -1.56 20.75 -15.63
N LEU A 401 -2.64 21.46 -15.32
CA LEU A 401 -2.61 22.88 -15.01
C LEU A 401 -3.11 23.12 -13.59
N MET A 402 -2.32 23.80 -12.80
CA MET A 402 -2.66 24.25 -11.46
C MET A 402 -3.18 25.69 -11.49
N HIS A 403 -4.20 25.99 -10.67
CA HIS A 403 -4.68 27.38 -10.54
C HIS A 403 -3.67 28.23 -9.74
N PRO A 404 -3.43 29.53 -10.10
CA PRO A 404 -2.44 30.36 -9.42
C PRO A 404 -2.65 30.48 -7.90
N MET A 405 -3.91 30.47 -7.43
CA MET A 405 -4.21 30.48 -6.00
C MET A 405 -3.71 29.21 -5.28
N ALA A 406 -3.74 28.04 -5.95
CA ALA A 406 -3.21 26.80 -5.40
C ALA A 406 -1.67 26.80 -5.44
N ALA A 407 -1.08 27.25 -6.54
CA ALA A 407 0.37 27.39 -6.67
C ALA A 407 0.99 28.28 -5.59
N ASN A 408 0.36 29.44 -5.31
CA ASN A 408 0.83 30.39 -4.29
C ASN A 408 0.59 29.91 -2.83
N ASN A 409 -0.21 28.87 -2.63
CA ASN A 409 -0.61 28.35 -1.32
C ASN A 409 -0.25 26.88 -1.11
N GLY A 410 0.81 26.38 -1.72
CA GLY A 410 1.27 24.98 -1.63
C GLY A 410 1.39 24.44 -0.20
N LYS A 411 1.58 25.30 0.80
CA LYS A 411 1.59 24.95 2.24
C LYS A 411 0.28 24.32 2.74
N TYR A 412 -0.83 24.50 2.01
CA TYR A 412 -2.14 23.94 2.36
C TYR A 412 -2.49 22.67 1.58
N HIS A 413 -1.60 22.23 0.69
CA HIS A 413 -1.78 20.93 0.02
C HIS A 413 -1.62 19.79 1.03
N ASP A 414 -2.58 18.85 1.07
CA ASP A 414 -2.68 17.86 2.15
C ASP A 414 -1.52 16.86 2.19
N THR A 415 -0.80 16.65 1.09
CA THR A 415 0.35 15.74 0.98
C THR A 415 1.66 16.46 0.68
N VAL A 416 1.70 17.39 -0.28
CA VAL A 416 2.94 18.09 -0.70
C VAL A 416 3.54 18.96 0.41
N LYS A 417 2.72 19.45 1.36
CA LYS A 417 3.22 20.20 2.54
C LYS A 417 4.23 19.44 3.40
N ASN A 418 4.31 18.13 3.26
CA ASN A 418 5.25 17.26 3.97
C ASN A 418 6.55 17.04 3.19
N THR A 419 6.70 17.64 2.00
CA THR A 419 7.89 17.60 1.17
C THR A 419 8.51 19.00 1.07
N ASN A 420 9.76 19.10 0.61
CA ASN A 420 10.42 20.39 0.37
C ASN A 420 10.09 20.99 -1.01
N ALA A 421 9.22 20.36 -1.79
CA ALA A 421 8.85 20.83 -3.12
C ALA A 421 8.03 22.13 -3.06
N GLN A 422 8.34 23.07 -3.94
CA GLN A 422 7.64 24.35 -4.04
C GLN A 422 7.01 24.51 -5.41
N PHE A 423 5.79 25.03 -5.44
CA PHE A 423 5.13 25.39 -6.68
C PHE A 423 5.50 26.83 -7.05
N HIS A 424 5.84 27.04 -8.32
CA HIS A 424 6.29 28.34 -8.83
C HIS A 424 5.34 28.91 -9.89
N TRP A 425 4.57 28.06 -10.58
CA TRP A 425 3.72 28.48 -11.67
C TRP A 425 2.33 27.85 -11.61
N GLY A 426 1.36 28.66 -12.01
CA GLY A 426 -0.01 28.24 -12.21
C GLY A 426 -0.73 29.16 -13.18
N ILE A 427 -1.76 28.69 -13.82
CA ILE A 427 -2.49 29.37 -14.87
C ILE A 427 -4.00 29.29 -14.64
N ALA A 428 -4.72 30.41 -14.80
CA ALA A 428 -6.14 30.48 -14.46
C ALA A 428 -7.05 29.93 -15.56
N ASP A 429 -6.68 30.12 -16.82
CA ASP A 429 -7.42 29.65 -18.00
C ASP A 429 -6.41 28.99 -18.96
N GLY A 430 -6.71 27.78 -19.44
CA GLY A 430 -5.82 27.08 -20.37
C GLY A 430 -5.55 27.88 -21.67
N ARG A 431 -6.43 28.82 -22.03
CA ARG A 431 -6.20 29.73 -23.17
C ARG A 431 -5.05 30.70 -22.97
N ASP A 432 -4.71 31.00 -21.71
CA ASP A 432 -3.57 31.91 -21.42
C ASP A 432 -2.24 31.32 -21.90
N LEU A 433 -2.13 29.99 -21.99
CA LEU A 433 -0.95 29.32 -22.56
C LEU A 433 -0.76 29.62 -24.06
N GLU A 434 -1.85 29.86 -24.79
CA GLU A 434 -1.78 30.27 -26.21
C GLU A 434 -1.07 31.64 -26.39
N PHE A 435 -1.21 32.53 -25.39
CA PHE A 435 -0.51 33.80 -25.37
C PHE A 435 0.94 33.66 -24.92
N LEU A 436 1.20 32.68 -24.05
CA LEU A 436 2.56 32.41 -23.57
C LEU A 436 3.46 31.83 -24.66
N CYS A 437 2.90 30.96 -25.52
CA CYS A 437 3.63 30.32 -26.61
C CYS A 437 2.76 30.23 -27.87
N SER A 438 3.13 31.01 -28.92
CA SER A 438 2.46 30.93 -30.22
C SER A 438 2.53 29.53 -30.82
N GLY A 439 1.56 29.19 -31.66
CA GLY A 439 1.48 27.85 -32.26
C GLY A 439 0.77 26.80 -31.39
N TYR A 440 0.43 27.10 -30.14
CA TYR A 440 -0.43 26.27 -29.30
C TYR A 440 -1.88 26.73 -29.38
N LYS A 441 -2.81 25.77 -29.39
CA LYS A 441 -4.26 26.03 -29.34
C LYS A 441 -4.93 25.04 -28.41
N VAL A 442 -5.64 25.52 -27.38
CA VAL A 442 -6.41 24.67 -26.48
C VAL A 442 -7.59 24.07 -27.22
N LEU A 443 -7.74 22.77 -27.14
CA LEU A 443 -8.85 22.00 -27.70
C LEU A 443 -9.90 21.71 -26.63
N ARG A 444 -9.44 21.44 -25.41
CA ARG A 444 -10.29 21.06 -24.30
C ARG A 444 -9.55 21.27 -22.97
N GLU A 445 -10.32 21.62 -21.96
CA GLU A 445 -9.88 21.73 -20.58
C GLU A 445 -10.93 21.03 -19.69
N ILE A 446 -10.47 20.13 -18.79
CA ILE A 446 -11.31 19.28 -17.97
C ILE A 446 -10.82 19.38 -16.53
N SER A 447 -11.65 19.88 -15.62
CA SER A 447 -11.36 19.87 -14.18
C SER A 447 -11.41 18.45 -13.63
N PHE A 448 -10.50 18.10 -12.70
CA PHE A 448 -10.52 16.79 -12.05
C PHE A 448 -11.83 16.56 -11.29
N PHE A 449 -12.47 17.60 -10.78
CA PHE A 449 -13.81 17.48 -10.19
C PHE A 449 -14.88 16.97 -11.17
N GLU A 450 -14.70 17.17 -12.48
CA GLU A 450 -15.64 16.60 -13.46
C GLU A 450 -15.57 15.07 -13.52
N GLU A 451 -14.39 14.49 -13.25
CA GLU A 451 -14.24 13.05 -13.13
C GLU A 451 -14.68 12.58 -11.74
N MET A 452 -14.17 13.23 -10.68
CA MET A 452 -14.45 12.88 -9.28
C MET A 452 -15.95 12.85 -8.95
N LYS A 453 -16.77 13.74 -9.56
CA LYS A 453 -18.24 13.77 -9.32
C LYS A 453 -18.96 12.47 -9.68
N LYS A 454 -18.36 11.62 -10.49
CA LYS A 454 -18.97 10.36 -10.94
C LYS A 454 -19.04 9.34 -9.80
N TYR A 455 -18.11 9.42 -8.82
CA TYR A 455 -17.95 8.43 -7.77
C TYR A 455 -17.77 8.99 -6.35
N SER A 456 -17.66 10.31 -6.18
CA SER A 456 -17.41 10.95 -4.89
C SER A 456 -18.40 12.07 -4.60
N ALA A 457 -18.96 12.10 -3.37
CA ALA A 457 -19.80 13.21 -2.91
C ALA A 457 -18.99 14.52 -2.83
N ALA A 458 -17.74 14.47 -2.41
CA ALA A 458 -16.84 15.62 -2.40
C ALA A 458 -16.58 16.13 -3.82
N GLY A 459 -16.41 15.22 -4.80
CA GLY A 459 -16.31 15.58 -6.20
C GLY A 459 -17.56 16.30 -6.76
N LYS A 460 -18.76 15.89 -6.33
CA LYS A 460 -20.00 16.59 -6.70
C LYS A 460 -20.05 18.02 -6.17
N ILE A 461 -19.74 18.20 -4.88
CA ILE A 461 -19.69 19.49 -4.22
C ILE A 461 -18.58 20.36 -4.83
N GLY A 462 -17.39 19.83 -4.98
CA GLY A 462 -16.23 20.50 -5.58
C GLY A 462 -16.52 20.96 -7.01
N ASN A 463 -17.13 20.11 -7.84
CA ASN A 463 -17.51 20.49 -9.21
C ASN A 463 -18.53 21.63 -9.25
N LEU A 464 -19.44 21.71 -8.27
CA LEU A 464 -20.46 22.76 -8.22
C LEU A 464 -19.87 24.12 -7.84
N PHE A 465 -18.98 24.16 -6.82
CA PHE A 465 -18.53 25.43 -6.22
C PHE A 465 -17.08 25.80 -6.58
N PHE A 466 -16.21 24.82 -6.85
CA PHE A 466 -14.76 25.04 -6.93
C PHE A 466 -14.15 24.57 -8.28
N ARG A 467 -14.96 24.23 -9.27
CA ARG A 467 -14.50 23.70 -10.57
C ARG A 467 -13.39 24.54 -11.22
N LYS A 468 -13.45 25.87 -11.09
CA LYS A 468 -12.48 26.81 -11.69
C LYS A 468 -11.15 26.90 -10.93
N PHE A 469 -11.15 26.48 -9.67
CA PHE A 469 -10.00 26.61 -8.78
C PHE A 469 -9.24 25.30 -8.60
N ASN A 470 -9.78 24.20 -9.11
CA ASN A 470 -9.16 22.88 -9.03
C ASN A 470 -8.16 22.66 -10.15
N ASP A 471 -7.24 21.73 -9.92
CA ASP A 471 -6.35 21.23 -10.95
C ASP A 471 -7.16 20.61 -12.09
N ARG A 472 -6.62 20.69 -13.28
CA ARG A 472 -7.29 20.32 -14.49
C ARG A 472 -6.31 19.80 -15.53
N MET A 473 -6.80 18.94 -16.38
CA MET A 473 -6.09 18.55 -17.59
C MET A 473 -6.51 19.43 -18.75
N ALA A 474 -5.54 19.98 -19.46
CA ALA A 474 -5.76 20.66 -20.74
C ALA A 474 -5.12 19.88 -21.89
N VAL A 475 -5.82 19.83 -23.01
CA VAL A 475 -5.35 19.23 -24.27
C VAL A 475 -5.14 20.36 -25.27
N TYR A 476 -3.91 20.51 -25.69
CA TYR A 476 -3.50 21.48 -26.72
C TYR A 476 -3.12 20.76 -28.00
N ARG A 477 -3.42 21.39 -29.12
CA ARG A 477 -2.74 21.09 -30.37
C ARG A 477 -1.62 22.11 -30.56
N PHE A 478 -0.45 21.66 -30.93
CA PHE A 478 0.62 22.55 -31.32
C PHE A 478 1.03 22.31 -32.78
N GLN A 479 1.48 23.38 -33.40
CA GLN A 479 1.97 23.38 -34.78
C GLN A 479 2.99 24.50 -34.92
N LYS A 480 4.12 24.19 -35.54
CA LYS A 480 5.11 25.16 -35.98
C LYS A 480 4.54 25.91 -37.18
N ASP A 481 4.68 27.24 -37.17
CA ASP A 481 4.21 28.13 -38.26
C ASP A 481 4.92 27.84 -39.58
#